data_59eb519f9034643d45b90bfad9f08e38
#
_entry.id   59eb519f9034643d45b90bfad9f08e38
#
_cell.length_a   1.000
_cell.length_b   1.000
_cell.length_c   1.000
_cell.angle_alpha   90.00
_cell.angle_beta   90.00
_cell.angle_gamma   90.00
#
_symmetry.space_group_name_H-M   'P 1'
#
loop_
_entity.id
_entity.type
_entity.pdbx_description
1 polymer ?
#
loop_
_entity_poly.entity_id
_entity_poly.type
_entity_poly.pdbx_seq_one_letter_code
_entity_poly.pdbx_strand_id
1 'polypeptide(L)'
;MLYAIYFIYGLCVMFYFMMSWLFYRKDKKLLSRLVTVLMFVLGLQCLKDLFFIKPITELDEIDWMVVTAADMIVVPLYAFALIELCSPTSLTRRTIVFHELLFIVPFVLLSFTRDVVLYYAMVLEAAVYGTSYFIWTAFAIPKYNAQLKLRFSYTENINLG
;
A
#
# COMPACT_ATOMS: atom_id res chain seq x y z
N MET A 1 27.93 -10.73 -2.98
CA MET A 1 26.66 -10.52 -2.24
C MET A 1 25.95 -9.24 -2.67
N LEU A 2 26.61 -8.10 -2.76
CA LEU A 2 26.04 -6.81 -3.14
C LEU A 2 25.35 -6.83 -4.52
N TYR A 3 25.97 -7.42 -5.55
CA TYR A 3 25.38 -7.54 -6.91
C TYR A 3 24.07 -8.33 -6.94
N ALA A 4 23.93 -9.35 -6.09
CA ALA A 4 22.69 -10.13 -5.98
C ALA A 4 21.56 -9.27 -5.41
N ILE A 5 21.86 -8.41 -4.44
CA ILE A 5 20.89 -7.47 -3.87
C ILE A 5 20.42 -6.47 -4.93
N TYR A 6 21.33 -5.83 -5.66
CA TYR A 6 20.98 -4.92 -6.75
C TYR A 6 20.13 -5.59 -7.83
N PHE A 7 20.45 -6.85 -8.17
CA PHE A 7 19.68 -7.62 -9.13
C PHE A 7 18.25 -7.88 -8.65
N ILE A 8 18.08 -8.29 -7.39
CA ILE A 8 16.75 -8.55 -6.79
C ILE A 8 15.94 -7.27 -6.75
N TYR A 9 16.50 -6.15 -6.27
CA TYR A 9 15.78 -4.85 -6.26
C TYR A 9 15.41 -4.40 -7.66
N GLY A 10 16.30 -4.56 -8.65
CA GLY A 10 16.01 -4.25 -10.05
C GLY A 10 14.84 -5.07 -10.60
N LEU A 11 14.77 -6.37 -10.28
CA LEU A 11 13.63 -7.23 -10.63
C LEU A 11 12.34 -6.76 -9.95
N CYS A 12 12.39 -6.40 -8.67
CA CYS A 12 11.22 -5.87 -7.94
C CYS A 12 10.72 -4.57 -8.58
N VAL A 13 11.59 -3.63 -8.88
CA VAL A 13 11.25 -2.36 -9.55
C VAL A 13 10.55 -2.63 -10.88
N MET A 14 11.16 -3.48 -11.72
CA MET A 14 10.57 -3.84 -13.01
C MET A 14 9.20 -4.52 -12.85
N PHE A 15 9.08 -5.47 -11.93
CA PHE A 15 7.84 -6.19 -11.65
C PHE A 15 6.72 -5.22 -11.22
N TYR A 16 6.98 -4.33 -10.25
CA TYR A 16 5.98 -3.40 -9.74
C TYR A 16 5.53 -2.40 -10.81
N PHE A 17 6.43 -1.84 -11.60
CA PHE A 17 6.04 -0.93 -12.69
C PHE A 17 5.28 -1.65 -13.81
N MET A 18 5.67 -2.88 -14.15
CA MET A 18 4.95 -3.70 -15.12
C MET A 18 3.54 -4.01 -14.63
N MET A 19 3.37 -4.41 -13.36
CA MET A 19 2.06 -4.67 -12.76
C MET A 19 1.21 -3.40 -12.71
N SER A 20 1.79 -2.26 -12.32
CA SER A 20 1.10 -0.97 -12.37
C SER A 20 0.57 -0.66 -13.77
N TRP A 21 1.40 -0.83 -14.80
CA TRP A 21 1.01 -0.63 -16.19
C TRP A 21 -0.12 -1.57 -16.64
N LEU A 22 -0.05 -2.85 -16.28
CA LEU A 22 -1.08 -3.84 -16.62
C LEU A 22 -2.43 -3.49 -15.99
N PHE A 23 -2.46 -3.12 -14.70
CA PHE A 23 -3.69 -2.72 -14.03
C PHE A 23 -4.25 -1.40 -14.58
N TYR A 24 -3.40 -0.45 -14.94
CA TYR A 24 -3.82 0.80 -15.58
C TYR A 24 -4.56 0.56 -16.90
N ARG A 25 -4.08 -0.39 -17.70
CA ARG A 25 -4.71 -0.73 -19.01
C ARG A 25 -5.95 -1.59 -18.89
N LYS A 26 -6.09 -2.37 -17.82
CA LYS A 26 -7.12 -3.42 -17.73
C LYS A 26 -8.52 -2.86 -17.52
N ASP A 27 -8.72 -1.94 -16.58
CA ASP A 27 -10.05 -1.50 -16.18
C ASP A 27 -10.03 -0.10 -15.54
N LYS A 28 -11.13 0.66 -15.72
CA LYS A 28 -11.29 2.00 -15.13
C LYS A 28 -11.96 1.99 -13.74
N LYS A 29 -12.20 0.80 -13.18
CA LYS A 29 -12.78 0.65 -11.83
C LYS A 29 -11.86 1.22 -10.77
N LEU A 30 -12.44 1.68 -9.64
CA LEU A 30 -11.70 2.28 -8.53
C LEU A 30 -10.63 1.31 -8.00
N LEU A 31 -10.97 0.05 -7.81
CA LEU A 31 -10.02 -0.99 -7.35
C LEU A 31 -8.80 -1.09 -8.28
N SER A 32 -9.00 -1.13 -9.60
CA SER A 32 -7.90 -1.20 -10.57
C SER A 32 -6.99 0.03 -10.47
N ARG A 33 -7.55 1.22 -10.28
CA ARG A 33 -6.79 2.46 -10.09
C ARG A 33 -6.02 2.46 -8.78
N LEU A 34 -6.63 1.99 -7.67
CA LEU A 34 -5.96 1.88 -6.38
C LEU A 34 -4.78 0.91 -6.45
N VAL A 35 -4.98 -0.27 -7.07
CA VAL A 35 -3.89 -1.24 -7.27
C VAL A 35 -2.81 -0.68 -8.19
N THR A 36 -3.18 0.07 -9.25
CA THR A 36 -2.20 0.76 -10.11
C THR A 36 -1.32 1.72 -9.31
N VAL A 37 -1.94 2.59 -8.49
CA VAL A 37 -1.21 3.55 -7.65
C VAL A 37 -0.36 2.83 -6.61
N LEU A 38 -0.91 1.82 -5.94
CA LEU A 38 -0.20 1.00 -4.96
C LEU A 38 1.07 0.37 -5.57
N MET A 39 0.93 -0.30 -6.73
CA MET A 39 2.07 -0.92 -7.40
C MET A 39 3.09 0.12 -7.88
N PHE A 40 2.62 1.27 -8.35
CA PHE A 40 3.51 2.35 -8.75
C PHE A 40 4.33 2.89 -7.56
N VAL A 41 3.69 3.15 -6.43
CA VAL A 41 4.36 3.63 -5.21
C VAL A 41 5.35 2.59 -4.68
N LEU A 42 4.99 1.30 -4.65
CA LEU A 42 5.91 0.21 -4.28
C LEU A 42 7.13 0.15 -5.21
N GLY A 43 6.92 0.36 -6.51
CA GLY A 43 8.02 0.45 -7.48
C GLY A 43 8.96 1.63 -7.17
N LEU A 44 8.41 2.79 -6.80
CA LEU A 44 9.21 3.95 -6.38
C LEU A 44 9.96 3.70 -5.07
N GLN A 45 9.35 3.01 -4.09
CA GLN A 45 10.02 2.64 -2.84
C GLN A 45 11.19 1.68 -3.10
N CYS A 46 10.98 0.63 -3.89
CA CYS A 46 12.09 -0.26 -4.28
C CYS A 46 13.19 0.48 -5.06
N LEU A 47 12.81 1.45 -5.89
CA LEU A 47 13.77 2.29 -6.62
C LEU A 47 14.56 3.20 -5.67
N LYS A 48 13.89 3.83 -4.69
CA LYS A 48 14.51 4.58 -3.61
C LYS A 48 15.55 3.70 -2.89
N ASP A 49 15.15 2.51 -2.45
CA ASP A 49 16.04 1.60 -1.74
C ASP A 49 17.26 1.20 -2.58
N LEU A 50 17.07 1.00 -3.89
CA LEU A 50 18.16 0.71 -4.81
C LEU A 50 19.22 1.83 -4.83
N PHE A 51 18.78 3.10 -4.77
CA PHE A 51 19.70 4.25 -4.72
C PHE A 51 20.40 4.39 -3.38
N PHE A 52 19.74 4.03 -2.28
CA PHE A 52 20.27 4.17 -0.92
C PHE A 52 21.03 2.95 -0.38
N ILE A 53 21.12 1.83 -1.13
CA ILE A 53 21.85 0.62 -0.70
C ILE A 53 23.33 0.90 -0.33
N LYS A 54 24.03 1.76 -1.08
CA LYS A 54 25.42 2.11 -0.79
C LYS A 54 25.57 3.16 0.33
N PRO A 55 24.81 4.28 0.28
CA PRO A 55 24.86 5.31 1.32
C PRO A 55 24.31 4.89 2.68
N ILE A 56 23.46 3.84 2.75
CA ILE A 56 22.85 3.38 4.01
C ILE A 56 23.88 3.09 5.11
N THR A 57 25.08 2.63 4.75
CA THR A 57 26.17 2.39 5.71
C THR A 57 26.87 3.67 6.17
N GLU A 58 26.61 4.78 5.51
CA GLU A 58 27.23 6.10 5.76
C GLU A 58 26.19 7.15 6.19
N LEU A 59 24.87 6.80 6.18
CA LEU A 59 23.81 7.71 6.61
C LEU A 59 23.80 7.82 8.13
N ASP A 60 23.60 9.05 8.61
CA ASP A 60 23.26 9.31 10.00
C ASP A 60 21.95 8.58 10.38
N GLU A 61 21.80 8.22 11.66
CA GLU A 61 20.62 7.52 12.17
C GLU A 61 19.31 8.23 11.83
N ILE A 62 19.32 9.56 11.85
CA ILE A 62 18.16 10.40 11.53
C ILE A 62 17.80 10.34 10.03
N ASP A 63 18.79 10.36 9.15
CA ASP A 63 18.56 10.26 7.71
C ASP A 63 17.98 8.87 7.36
N TRP A 64 18.46 7.82 8.03
CA TRP A 64 17.88 6.49 7.93
C TRP A 64 16.41 6.46 8.36
N MET A 65 16.05 7.11 9.47
CA MET A 65 14.66 7.21 9.93
C MET A 65 13.76 7.91 8.90
N VAL A 66 14.21 8.99 8.26
CA VAL A 66 13.45 9.68 7.21
C VAL A 66 13.24 8.80 5.99
N VAL A 67 14.28 8.08 5.54
CA VAL A 67 14.18 7.14 4.41
C VAL A 67 13.18 6.02 4.71
N THR A 68 13.20 5.48 5.93
CA THR A 68 12.29 4.41 6.37
C THR A 68 10.85 4.93 6.56
N ALA A 69 10.69 6.16 7.07
CA ALA A 69 9.37 6.77 7.23
C ALA A 69 8.63 6.95 5.89
N ALA A 70 9.36 7.16 4.80
CA ALA A 70 8.77 7.24 3.46
C ALA A 70 8.01 5.95 3.08
N ASP A 71 8.41 4.77 3.63
CA ASP A 71 7.75 3.51 3.34
C ASP A 71 6.38 3.39 4.03
N MET A 72 6.15 4.17 5.08
CA MET A 72 4.87 4.16 5.81
C MET A 72 3.73 4.82 5.01
N ILE A 73 4.05 5.67 4.02
CA ILE A 73 3.05 6.34 3.16
C ILE A 73 2.21 5.32 2.36
N VAL A 74 2.72 4.12 2.12
CA VAL A 74 1.98 3.09 1.38
C VAL A 74 0.91 2.39 2.22
N VAL A 75 0.95 2.50 3.55
CA VAL A 75 0.05 1.77 4.47
C VAL A 75 -1.43 2.05 4.19
N PRO A 76 -1.89 3.32 4.01
CA PRO A 76 -3.28 3.58 3.66
C PRO A 76 -3.70 3.00 2.30
N LEU A 77 -2.80 2.98 1.30
CA LEU A 77 -3.10 2.41 -0.01
C LEU A 77 -3.43 0.93 0.05
N TYR A 78 -2.74 0.15 0.90
CA TYR A 78 -3.09 -1.25 1.16
C TYR A 78 -4.49 -1.38 1.77
N ALA A 79 -4.81 -0.56 2.77
CA ALA A 79 -6.12 -0.56 3.41
C ALA A 79 -7.23 -0.23 2.40
N PHE A 80 -7.03 0.76 1.53
CA PHE A 80 -8.02 1.12 0.50
C PHE A 80 -8.23 0.00 -0.52
N ALA A 81 -7.16 -0.67 -0.95
CA ALA A 81 -7.28 -1.82 -1.84
C ALA A 81 -8.09 -2.95 -1.20
N LEU A 82 -7.87 -3.24 0.08
CA LEU A 82 -8.61 -4.24 0.84
C LEU A 82 -10.09 -3.85 1.04
N ILE A 83 -10.36 -2.59 1.40
CA ILE A 83 -11.73 -2.08 1.58
C ILE A 83 -12.50 -2.19 0.27
N GLU A 84 -11.93 -1.69 -0.83
CA GLU A 84 -12.61 -1.71 -2.14
C GLU A 84 -12.79 -3.13 -2.67
N LEU A 85 -11.88 -4.06 -2.32
CA LEU A 85 -12.03 -5.49 -2.64
C LEU A 85 -13.21 -6.12 -1.89
N CYS A 86 -13.34 -5.86 -0.58
CA CYS A 86 -14.36 -6.46 0.28
C CYS A 86 -15.72 -5.76 0.21
N SER A 87 -15.72 -4.45 -0.06
CA SER A 87 -16.90 -3.59 -0.10
C SER A 87 -16.78 -2.58 -1.26
N PRO A 88 -17.02 -3.00 -2.51
CA PRO A 88 -16.93 -2.11 -3.66
C PRO A 88 -17.80 -0.87 -3.51
N THR A 89 -17.28 0.29 -3.91
CA THR A 89 -17.96 1.61 -3.87
C THR A 89 -18.14 2.23 -2.47
N SER A 90 -17.57 1.64 -1.43
CA SER A 90 -17.65 2.21 -0.06
C SER A 90 -16.67 3.38 0.15
N LEU A 91 -15.60 3.43 -0.64
CA LEU A 91 -14.58 4.47 -0.53
C LEU A 91 -14.98 5.75 -1.26
N THR A 92 -14.91 6.87 -0.53
CA THR A 92 -15.06 8.21 -1.12
C THR A 92 -13.69 8.86 -1.35
N ARG A 93 -13.62 9.75 -2.35
CA ARG A 93 -12.40 10.51 -2.62
C ARG A 93 -11.90 11.29 -1.39
N ARG A 94 -12.82 11.83 -0.60
CA ARG A 94 -12.48 12.59 0.62
C ARG A 94 -11.84 11.69 1.67
N THR A 95 -12.36 10.48 1.85
CA THR A 95 -11.81 9.49 2.78
C THR A 95 -10.38 9.11 2.40
N ILE A 96 -10.14 8.83 1.11
CA ILE A 96 -8.80 8.50 0.61
C ILE A 96 -7.82 9.64 0.90
N VAL A 97 -8.16 10.86 0.49
CA VAL A 97 -7.27 12.02 0.70
C VAL A 97 -7.01 12.29 2.19
N PHE A 98 -8.03 12.17 3.03
CA PHE A 98 -7.87 12.40 4.48
C PHE A 98 -6.90 11.40 5.12
N HIS A 99 -7.04 10.12 4.80
CA HIS A 99 -6.16 9.07 5.36
C HIS A 99 -4.73 9.17 4.79
N GLU A 100 -4.57 9.52 3.52
CA GLU A 100 -3.23 9.77 2.96
C GLU A 100 -2.54 10.97 3.60
N LEU A 101 -3.28 12.06 3.84
CA LEU A 101 -2.74 13.23 4.52
C LEU A 101 -2.28 12.91 5.95
N LEU A 102 -2.93 11.97 6.63
CA LEU A 102 -2.54 11.53 7.96
C LEU A 102 -1.09 11.00 7.99
N PHE A 103 -0.62 10.34 6.92
CA PHE A 103 0.76 9.86 6.78
C PHE A 103 1.70 10.85 6.11
N ILE A 104 1.21 11.58 5.11
CA ILE A 104 2.05 12.53 4.35
C ILE A 104 2.45 13.73 5.22
N VAL A 105 1.54 14.27 6.02
CA VAL A 105 1.83 15.46 6.84
C VAL A 105 2.91 15.18 7.90
N PRO A 106 2.83 14.11 8.72
CA PRO A 106 3.90 13.77 9.65
C PRO A 106 5.23 13.45 8.95
N PHE A 107 5.20 12.78 7.79
CA PHE A 107 6.40 12.53 7.00
C PHE A 107 7.09 13.82 6.54
N VAL A 108 6.32 14.78 6.02
CA VAL A 108 6.85 16.09 5.62
C VAL A 108 7.43 16.81 6.83
N LEU A 109 6.72 16.84 7.96
CA LEU A 109 7.22 17.43 9.20
C LEU A 109 8.52 16.76 9.66
N LEU A 110 8.59 15.43 9.67
CA LEU A 110 9.80 14.67 10.03
C LEU A 110 10.98 15.04 9.13
N SER A 111 10.74 15.21 7.83
CA SER A 111 11.78 15.54 6.86
C SER A 111 12.40 16.93 7.12
N PHE A 112 11.63 17.87 7.71
CA PHE A 112 12.11 19.20 8.06
C PHE A 112 12.66 19.30 9.50
N THR A 113 11.95 18.69 10.47
CA THR A 113 12.29 18.81 11.90
C THR A 113 13.38 17.83 12.32
N ARG A 114 13.47 16.68 11.61
CA ARG A 114 14.37 15.57 11.95
C ARG A 114 14.19 15.09 13.40
N ASP A 115 12.95 15.14 13.92
CA ASP A 115 12.63 14.80 15.29
C ASP A 115 12.39 13.30 15.44
N VAL A 116 13.20 12.64 16.24
CA VAL A 116 13.14 11.21 16.54
C VAL A 116 11.80 10.81 17.18
N VAL A 117 11.20 11.70 17.99
CA VAL A 117 9.89 11.44 18.63
C VAL A 117 8.80 11.36 17.56
N LEU A 118 8.86 12.22 16.55
CA LEU A 118 7.91 12.21 15.44
C LEU A 118 8.02 10.92 14.61
N TYR A 119 9.24 10.42 14.40
CA TYR A 119 9.45 9.12 13.74
C TYR A 119 8.76 7.98 14.49
N TYR A 120 8.97 7.87 15.82
CA TYR A 120 8.31 6.82 16.61
C TYR A 120 6.78 6.98 16.66
N ALA A 121 6.28 8.21 16.65
CA ALA A 121 4.85 8.47 16.53
C ALA A 121 4.28 7.94 15.20
N MET A 122 4.98 8.14 14.08
CA MET A 122 4.59 7.60 12.77
C MET A 122 4.64 6.07 12.73
N VAL A 123 5.65 5.45 13.36
CA VAL A 123 5.73 3.97 13.48
C VAL A 123 4.53 3.43 14.24
N LEU A 124 4.18 4.06 15.38
CA LEU A 124 3.02 3.68 16.17
C LEU A 124 1.72 3.88 15.39
N GLU A 125 1.56 5.01 14.68
CA GLU A 125 0.43 5.29 13.82
C GLU A 125 0.27 4.21 12.74
N ALA A 126 1.33 3.88 12.02
CA ALA A 126 1.32 2.83 10.99
C ALA A 126 0.96 1.45 11.56
N ALA A 127 1.48 1.11 12.74
CA ALA A 127 1.19 -0.14 13.43
C ALA A 127 -0.29 -0.23 13.85
N VAL A 128 -0.83 0.81 14.48
CA VAL A 128 -2.23 0.87 14.91
C VAL A 128 -3.15 0.85 13.70
N TYR A 129 -2.85 1.64 12.68
CA TYR A 129 -3.62 1.72 11.45
C TYR A 129 -3.64 0.38 10.72
N GLY A 130 -2.49 -0.21 10.47
CA GLY A 130 -2.35 -1.49 9.78
C GLY A 130 -3.04 -2.62 10.53
N THR A 131 -2.87 -2.70 11.86
CA THR A 131 -3.52 -3.71 12.70
C THR A 131 -5.04 -3.56 12.69
N SER A 132 -5.55 -2.33 12.76
CA SER A 132 -7.00 -2.05 12.72
C SER A 132 -7.64 -2.54 11.42
N TYR A 133 -7.01 -2.25 10.28
CA TYR A 133 -7.50 -2.71 8.97
C TYR A 133 -7.29 -4.21 8.75
N PHE A 134 -6.23 -4.80 9.29
CA PHE A 134 -6.06 -6.25 9.28
C PHE A 134 -7.19 -6.96 10.02
N ILE A 135 -7.52 -6.50 11.23
CA ILE A 135 -8.63 -7.03 12.04
C ILE A 135 -9.96 -6.85 11.29
N TRP A 136 -10.20 -5.64 10.76
CA TRP A 136 -11.41 -5.36 9.98
C TRP A 136 -11.54 -6.31 8.78
N THR A 137 -10.46 -6.55 8.04
CA THR A 137 -10.44 -7.45 6.88
C THR A 137 -10.76 -8.89 7.28
N ALA A 138 -10.25 -9.36 8.42
CA ALA A 138 -10.56 -10.70 8.94
C ALA A 138 -12.06 -10.93 9.14
N PHE A 139 -12.81 -9.89 9.55
CA PHE A 139 -14.27 -9.94 9.66
C PHE A 139 -15.01 -9.69 8.34
N ALA A 140 -14.44 -8.90 7.44
CA ALA A 140 -15.07 -8.55 6.16
C ALA A 140 -15.02 -9.69 5.14
N ILE A 141 -13.92 -10.46 5.08
CA ILE A 141 -13.72 -11.54 4.11
C ILE A 141 -14.81 -12.64 4.20
N PRO A 142 -15.15 -13.19 5.37
CA PRO A 142 -16.21 -14.21 5.47
C PRO A 142 -17.56 -13.69 4.98
N LYS A 143 -17.88 -12.44 5.29
CA LYS A 143 -19.12 -11.79 4.85
C LYS A 143 -19.17 -11.61 3.33
N TYR A 144 -18.06 -11.20 2.73
CA TYR A 144 -17.91 -11.10 1.29
C TYR A 144 -18.05 -12.46 0.60
N ASN A 145 -17.38 -13.49 1.12
CA ASN A 145 -17.49 -14.86 0.60
C ASN A 145 -18.91 -15.43 0.68
N ALA A 146 -19.65 -15.14 1.75
CA ALA A 146 -21.06 -15.52 1.87
C ALA A 146 -21.93 -14.85 0.80
N GLN A 147 -21.69 -13.55 0.54
CA GLN A 147 -22.40 -12.82 -0.54
C GLN A 147 -22.06 -13.36 -1.94
N LEU A 148 -20.80 -13.71 -2.19
CA LEU A 148 -20.38 -14.34 -3.45
C LEU A 148 -21.09 -15.68 -3.66
N LYS A 149 -21.11 -16.56 -2.64
CA LYS A 149 -21.79 -17.85 -2.72
C LYS A 149 -23.28 -17.69 -3.05
N LEU A 150 -23.97 -16.74 -2.43
CA LEU A 150 -25.37 -16.45 -2.71
C LEU A 150 -25.58 -15.99 -4.16
N ARG A 151 -24.70 -15.15 -4.70
CA ARG A 151 -24.80 -14.67 -6.08
C ARG A 151 -24.50 -15.76 -7.11
N PHE A 152 -23.50 -16.60 -6.87
CA PHE A 152 -23.13 -17.69 -7.79
C PHE A 152 -24.10 -18.88 -7.72
N SER A 153 -24.60 -19.24 -6.54
CA SER A 153 -25.62 -20.29 -6.43
C SER A 153 -26.94 -19.91 -7.12
N TYR A 154 -27.23 -18.61 -7.23
CA TYR A 154 -28.41 -18.14 -7.97
C TYR A 154 -28.24 -18.26 -9.49
N THR A 155 -27.01 -18.17 -10.00
CA THR A 155 -26.73 -18.31 -11.44
C THR A 155 -26.63 -19.77 -11.88
N GLU A 156 -26.21 -20.70 -11.02
CA GLU A 156 -26.20 -22.14 -11.31
C GLU A 156 -27.61 -22.71 -11.40
N ASN A 157 -28.58 -22.20 -10.63
CA ASN A 157 -29.98 -22.66 -10.68
C ASN A 157 -30.78 -22.13 -11.89
N ILE A 158 -30.26 -21.14 -12.63
CA ILE A 158 -30.91 -20.60 -13.83
C ILE A 158 -30.53 -21.39 -15.10
N ASN A 159 -29.45 -22.16 -15.09
CA ASN A 159 -28.98 -22.96 -16.23
C ASN A 159 -29.41 -24.40 -16.24
N LEU A 160 -30.33 -24.84 -15.35
CA LEU A 160 -30.87 -26.20 -15.26
C LEU A 160 -32.38 -26.27 -15.59
N GLY A 161 -32.90 -25.26 -16.32
CA GLY A 161 -34.25 -25.26 -16.84
C GLY A 161 -34.32 -25.30 -18.35
#